data_5a57d7381aade8c905bbdf2c2a1d9b5e
#
_entry.id   5a57d7381aade8c905bbdf2c2a1d9b5e
#
_cell.length_a   1.000
_cell.length_b   1.000
_cell.length_c   1.000
_cell.angle_alpha   90.00
_cell.angle_beta   90.00
_cell.angle_gamma   90.00
#
_symmetry.space_group_name_H-M   'P 1'
#
loop_
_entity.id
_entity.type
_entity.pdbx_description
1 polymer ?
#
loop_
_entity_poly.entity_id
_entity_poly.type
_entity_poly.pdbx_seq_one_letter_code
_entity_poly.pdbx_strand_id
1 'polypeptide(L)'
;MRKTFCFIALLGGLSLPQSRAALPDGALPFIFDSHLYLQATLNDTVHASIIYDTGADFLYLDKDFLELNHLQEAFGRKGTARMGGAGNSDPQRVDIFIDPIKIRCGELDYQNKITPIIGLRDILGRYIDGLLGNTHLLQSPLIINFSESYILPLKEPLPADLLAGYRKLEARFEENRINVKACLQIDSANVVEGWFRMDIGSGSTVSLTHETTSTLHLDPVPKAYFTTQAGGVGGGAEEVTIRAARFCMADTLENLVMDCSLNEKGALSFDRPYLGIIGNEIWSLYDIVLDPVNASVWVKRNQDKGTYSQSSTTHMAIVDRTDIGDGWIVNGLYKGGIAEQAGMEIGDTIIAINGRPVKEISWEEQRKGLGLKGTTRYTVRKANGKTVTYELFVQKPII
;
A
#
# COMPACT_ATOMS: atom_id res chain seq x y z
N MET A 1 -14.41 -56.02 -42.82
CA MET A 1 -13.54 -55.69 -41.69
C MET A 1 -13.98 -54.34 -41.10
N ARG A 2 -14.75 -54.39 -40.02
CA ARG A 2 -15.21 -53.17 -39.29
C ARG A 2 -14.18 -52.92 -38.19
N LYS A 3 -13.55 -51.74 -38.20
CA LYS A 3 -12.69 -51.25 -37.11
C LYS A 3 -13.56 -50.49 -36.13
N THR A 4 -13.67 -51.05 -34.92
CA THR A 4 -14.32 -50.44 -33.76
C THR A 4 -13.33 -49.44 -33.13
N PHE A 5 -13.69 -48.16 -33.08
CA PHE A 5 -12.97 -47.14 -32.31
C PHE A 5 -13.54 -47.08 -30.89
N CYS A 6 -12.73 -47.42 -29.90
CA CYS A 6 -13.03 -47.20 -28.49
C CYS A 6 -12.74 -45.75 -28.15
N PHE A 7 -13.79 -44.99 -27.79
CA PHE A 7 -13.67 -43.65 -27.17
C PHE A 7 -13.45 -43.84 -25.67
N ILE A 8 -12.24 -43.51 -25.19
CA ILE A 8 -11.99 -43.35 -23.76
C ILE A 8 -12.39 -41.90 -23.39
N ALA A 9 -13.50 -41.79 -22.68
CA ALA A 9 -13.92 -40.54 -22.09
C ALA A 9 -13.03 -40.25 -20.87
N LEU A 10 -12.11 -39.28 -20.98
CA LEU A 10 -11.46 -38.67 -19.83
C LEU A 10 -12.49 -37.81 -19.10
N LEU A 11 -13.00 -38.28 -17.99
CA LEU A 11 -13.69 -37.48 -16.99
C LEU A 11 -12.67 -36.56 -16.30
N GLY A 12 -12.42 -35.40 -16.90
CA GLY A 12 -11.78 -34.28 -16.23
C GLY A 12 -12.68 -33.80 -15.11
N GLY A 13 -12.31 -34.05 -13.87
CA GLY A 13 -12.99 -33.47 -12.70
C GLY A 13 -12.96 -31.94 -12.77
N LEU A 14 -14.07 -31.34 -13.16
CA LEU A 14 -14.33 -29.93 -12.96
C LEU A 14 -14.43 -29.72 -11.45
N SER A 15 -13.35 -29.26 -10.83
CA SER A 15 -13.44 -28.64 -9.51
C SER A 15 -14.35 -27.44 -9.66
N LEU A 16 -15.58 -27.54 -9.18
CA LEU A 16 -16.49 -26.42 -9.02
C LEU A 16 -15.78 -25.37 -8.18
N PRO A 17 -15.77 -24.10 -8.59
CA PRO A 17 -15.26 -23.04 -7.74
C PRO A 17 -16.06 -23.11 -6.44
N GLN A 18 -15.38 -23.17 -5.29
CA GLN A 18 -16.02 -23.00 -3.98
C GLN A 18 -16.85 -21.72 -4.06
N SER A 19 -18.15 -21.83 -3.88
CA SER A 19 -19.04 -20.67 -3.84
C SER A 19 -18.58 -19.77 -2.69
N ARG A 20 -17.96 -18.65 -3.02
CA ARG A 20 -17.67 -17.60 -2.04
C ARG A 20 -19.02 -17.21 -1.45
N ALA A 21 -19.14 -17.20 -0.13
CA ALA A 21 -20.35 -16.71 0.54
C ALA A 21 -20.66 -15.30 0.00
N ALA A 22 -21.93 -14.97 -0.16
CA ALA A 22 -22.32 -13.64 -0.57
C ALA A 22 -21.83 -12.64 0.48
N LEU A 23 -21.23 -11.54 0.03
CA LEU A 23 -20.81 -10.47 0.93
C LEU A 23 -22.03 -9.89 1.67
N PRO A 24 -21.86 -9.35 2.89
CA PRO A 24 -22.92 -8.64 3.59
C PRO A 24 -23.51 -7.51 2.75
N ASP A 25 -24.81 -7.23 2.94
CA ASP A 25 -25.45 -6.11 2.27
C ASP A 25 -24.77 -4.78 2.60
N GLY A 26 -24.51 -3.97 1.58
CA GLY A 26 -23.77 -2.70 1.72
C GLY A 26 -22.25 -2.85 1.82
N ALA A 27 -21.71 -4.07 1.75
CA ALA A 27 -20.26 -4.26 1.73
C ALA A 27 -19.64 -3.76 0.44
N LEU A 28 -18.51 -3.06 0.57
CA LEU A 28 -17.68 -2.58 -0.53
C LEU A 28 -16.52 -3.54 -0.74
N PRO A 29 -16.53 -4.39 -1.77
CA PRO A 29 -15.42 -5.29 -2.04
C PRO A 29 -14.16 -4.50 -2.41
N PHE A 30 -12.99 -4.97 -1.97
CA PHE A 30 -11.72 -4.43 -2.40
C PHE A 30 -10.79 -5.52 -2.95
N ILE A 31 -9.85 -5.08 -3.80
CA ILE A 31 -8.69 -5.87 -4.16
C ILE A 31 -7.56 -5.45 -3.22
N PHE A 32 -6.94 -6.42 -2.53
CA PHE A 32 -5.78 -6.16 -1.69
C PHE A 32 -4.48 -6.45 -2.45
N ASP A 33 -3.63 -5.43 -2.58
CA ASP A 33 -2.29 -5.51 -3.15
C ASP A 33 -1.41 -4.47 -2.45
N SER A 34 -0.94 -4.79 -1.25
CA SER A 34 -0.31 -3.86 -0.30
C SER A 34 -1.21 -2.68 0.11
N HIS A 35 -2.21 -2.35 -0.69
CA HIS A 35 -3.22 -1.31 -0.49
C HIS A 35 -4.63 -1.88 -0.76
N LEU A 36 -5.66 -1.19 -0.27
CA LEU A 36 -7.06 -1.55 -0.47
C LEU A 36 -7.62 -0.79 -1.68
N TYR A 37 -7.76 -1.46 -2.82
CA TYR A 37 -8.30 -0.88 -4.05
C TYR A 37 -9.82 -1.06 -4.11
N LEU A 38 -10.55 0.05 -4.07
CA LEU A 38 -12.00 0.15 -4.22
C LEU A 38 -12.37 0.60 -5.63
N GLN A 39 -13.53 0.13 -6.12
CA GLN A 39 -14.11 0.68 -7.33
C GLN A 39 -15.07 1.82 -6.98
N ALA A 40 -14.85 2.97 -7.57
CA ALA A 40 -15.68 4.16 -7.39
C ALA A 40 -16.22 4.66 -8.74
N THR A 41 -17.32 5.42 -8.66
CA THR A 41 -17.83 6.22 -9.79
C THR A 41 -17.81 7.68 -9.38
N LEU A 42 -17.16 8.51 -10.18
CA LEU A 42 -17.04 9.95 -9.97
C LEU A 42 -18.05 10.67 -10.89
N ASN A 43 -18.80 11.64 -10.34
CA ASN A 43 -19.85 12.40 -11.05
C ASN A 43 -20.77 11.51 -11.91
N ASP A 44 -21.14 10.35 -11.36
CA ASP A 44 -22.05 9.34 -11.93
C ASP A 44 -21.58 8.65 -13.23
N THR A 45 -20.45 9.04 -13.81
CA THR A 45 -20.03 8.58 -15.15
C THR A 45 -18.60 8.06 -15.23
N VAL A 46 -17.68 8.58 -14.42
CA VAL A 46 -16.27 8.24 -14.51
C VAL A 46 -15.93 7.12 -13.52
N HIS A 47 -15.56 5.95 -14.02
CA HIS A 47 -15.09 4.84 -13.18
C HIS A 47 -13.64 5.03 -12.80
N ALA A 48 -13.32 4.78 -11.52
CA ALA A 48 -11.99 4.97 -10.97
C ALA A 48 -11.64 3.87 -9.96
N SER A 49 -10.39 3.41 -10.00
CA SER A 49 -9.78 2.54 -9.00
C SER A 49 -9.13 3.40 -7.93
N ILE A 50 -9.66 3.37 -6.72
CA ILE A 50 -9.28 4.29 -5.64
C ILE A 50 -8.80 3.49 -4.44
N ILE A 51 -7.65 3.85 -3.85
CA ILE A 51 -7.23 3.25 -2.58
C ILE A 51 -7.87 3.98 -1.39
N TYR A 52 -8.20 3.24 -0.32
CA TYR A 52 -8.54 3.81 0.97
C TYR A 52 -7.27 4.05 1.78
N ASP A 53 -7.15 5.27 2.30
CA ASP A 53 -5.96 5.73 3.02
C ASP A 53 -6.36 6.47 4.31
N THR A 54 -6.08 5.88 5.47
CA THR A 54 -6.32 6.51 6.78
C THR A 54 -5.30 7.58 7.13
N GLY A 55 -4.22 7.68 6.37
CA GLY A 55 -3.22 8.77 6.44
C GLY A 55 -3.66 10.03 5.69
N ALA A 56 -4.72 9.99 4.89
CA ALA A 56 -5.23 11.09 4.07
C ALA A 56 -6.58 11.65 4.57
N ASP A 57 -6.95 12.85 4.09
CA ASP A 57 -8.22 13.50 4.46
C ASP A 57 -9.29 13.35 3.39
N PHE A 58 -8.97 13.68 2.14
CA PHE A 58 -9.94 13.93 1.07
C PHE A 58 -9.87 12.87 -0.04
N LEU A 59 -10.60 13.12 -1.14
CA LEU A 59 -10.33 12.52 -2.42
C LEU A 59 -9.13 13.22 -3.06
N TYR A 60 -8.20 12.45 -3.58
CA TYR A 60 -7.10 12.88 -4.46
C TYR A 60 -7.24 12.14 -5.76
N LEU A 61 -6.96 12.79 -6.89
CA LEU A 61 -6.95 12.15 -8.21
C LEU A 61 -5.55 12.14 -8.80
N ASP A 62 -5.25 11.07 -9.51
CA ASP A 62 -3.97 10.94 -10.19
C ASP A 62 -3.93 11.81 -11.46
N LYS A 63 -2.80 12.49 -11.68
CA LYS A 63 -2.61 13.39 -12.84
C LYS A 63 -2.68 12.65 -14.17
N ASP A 64 -2.05 11.45 -14.27
CA ASP A 64 -1.98 10.69 -15.51
C ASP A 64 -3.31 9.98 -15.80
N PHE A 65 -4.07 9.57 -14.75
CA PHE A 65 -5.45 9.13 -14.92
C PHE A 65 -6.31 10.19 -15.61
N LEU A 66 -6.20 11.44 -15.15
CA LEU A 66 -6.94 12.55 -15.75
C LEU A 66 -6.51 12.83 -17.20
N GLU A 67 -5.20 12.77 -17.47
CA GLU A 67 -4.64 13.05 -18.78
C GLU A 67 -4.98 11.97 -19.81
N LEU A 68 -4.71 10.70 -19.48
CA LEU A 68 -4.94 9.56 -20.37
C LEU A 68 -6.42 9.34 -20.71
N ASN A 69 -7.33 9.77 -19.83
CA ASN A 69 -8.77 9.65 -20.04
C ASN A 69 -9.44 10.97 -20.48
N HIS A 70 -8.65 12.02 -20.76
CA HIS A 70 -9.15 13.33 -21.19
C HIS A 70 -10.14 13.98 -20.20
N LEU A 71 -9.87 13.83 -18.90
CA LEU A 71 -10.74 14.27 -17.81
C LEU A 71 -10.35 15.61 -17.18
N GLN A 72 -9.36 16.32 -17.73
CA GLN A 72 -8.85 17.56 -17.15
C GLN A 72 -9.92 18.64 -16.95
N GLU A 73 -10.99 18.62 -17.75
CA GLU A 73 -12.12 19.56 -17.68
C GLU A 73 -13.41 18.90 -17.14
N ALA A 74 -13.40 17.59 -16.86
CA ALA A 74 -14.59 16.84 -16.48
C ALA A 74 -15.13 17.18 -15.08
N PHE A 75 -14.28 17.74 -14.21
CA PHE A 75 -14.59 17.98 -12.80
C PHE A 75 -14.69 19.49 -12.45
N GLY A 76 -14.91 20.33 -13.45
CA GLY A 76 -15.19 21.74 -13.27
C GLY A 76 -13.94 22.63 -13.09
N ARG A 77 -14.11 23.68 -12.29
CA ARG A 77 -13.08 24.73 -12.17
C ARG A 77 -11.85 24.26 -11.42
N LYS A 78 -10.68 24.73 -11.86
CA LYS A 78 -9.39 24.48 -11.23
C LYS A 78 -8.91 25.65 -10.40
N GLY A 79 -8.12 25.34 -9.41
CA GLY A 79 -7.38 26.26 -8.58
C GLY A 79 -6.03 25.66 -8.23
N THR A 80 -5.35 26.22 -7.23
CA THR A 80 -4.09 25.67 -6.72
C THR A 80 -4.06 25.74 -5.19
N ALA A 81 -3.42 24.75 -4.56
CA ALA A 81 -3.17 24.73 -3.12
C ALA A 81 -1.72 24.35 -2.82
N ARG A 82 -1.27 24.60 -1.58
CA ARG A 82 -0.01 24.05 -1.09
C ARG A 82 -0.31 22.78 -0.28
N MET A 83 0.38 21.69 -0.60
CA MET A 83 0.21 20.42 0.07
C MET A 83 1.55 19.82 0.47
N GLY A 84 1.62 19.29 1.68
CA GLY A 84 2.64 18.35 2.12
C GLY A 84 2.16 16.91 1.93
N GLY A 85 3.08 15.96 2.01
CA GLY A 85 2.80 14.54 1.89
C GLY A 85 3.80 13.68 2.65
N ALA A 86 3.89 12.41 2.29
CA ALA A 86 4.79 11.46 2.94
C ALA A 86 6.26 11.59 2.50
N GLY A 87 6.52 12.12 1.30
CA GLY A 87 7.86 12.27 0.76
C GLY A 87 8.67 13.37 1.45
N ASN A 88 9.99 13.34 1.23
CA ASN A 88 10.96 14.23 1.89
C ASN A 88 11.07 15.60 1.20
N SER A 89 9.97 16.35 1.15
CA SER A 89 9.96 17.71 0.60
C SER A 89 9.09 18.68 1.39
N ASP A 90 9.33 19.98 1.19
CA ASP A 90 8.42 21.03 1.64
C ASP A 90 7.05 20.92 0.95
N PRO A 91 5.97 21.46 1.56
CA PRO A 91 4.68 21.52 0.90
C PRO A 91 4.77 22.18 -0.47
N GLN A 92 4.36 21.45 -1.50
CA GLN A 92 4.42 21.85 -2.90
C GLN A 92 3.10 22.46 -3.36
N ARG A 93 3.16 23.28 -4.41
CA ARG A 93 1.98 23.77 -5.11
C ARG A 93 1.44 22.66 -6.01
N VAL A 94 0.16 22.32 -5.81
CA VAL A 94 -0.55 21.33 -6.60
C VAL A 94 -1.81 21.96 -7.21
N ASP A 95 -2.23 21.45 -8.35
CA ASP A 95 -3.53 21.79 -8.93
C ASP A 95 -4.64 21.12 -8.12
N ILE A 96 -5.80 21.78 -8.05
CA ILE A 96 -6.98 21.27 -7.37
C ILE A 96 -8.22 21.49 -8.23
N PHE A 97 -9.20 20.59 -8.17
CA PHE A 97 -10.57 20.91 -8.53
C PHE A 97 -11.24 21.58 -7.32
N ILE A 98 -11.90 22.71 -7.57
CA ILE A 98 -12.60 23.52 -6.54
C ILE A 98 -14.12 23.34 -6.60
N ASP A 99 -14.65 22.78 -7.68
CA ASP A 99 -16.03 22.35 -7.74
C ASP A 99 -16.19 20.97 -7.11
N PRO A 100 -17.31 20.74 -6.40
CA PRO A 100 -17.50 19.47 -5.70
C PRO A 100 -17.55 18.28 -6.66
N ILE A 101 -16.87 17.19 -6.30
CA ILE A 101 -16.90 15.92 -7.01
C ILE A 101 -17.74 14.92 -6.21
N LYS A 102 -18.76 14.36 -6.84
CA LYS A 102 -19.55 13.27 -6.29
C LYS A 102 -18.75 11.96 -6.41
N ILE A 103 -18.71 11.19 -5.32
CA ILE A 103 -18.03 9.89 -5.26
C ILE A 103 -19.06 8.85 -4.85
N ARG A 104 -19.22 7.80 -5.64
CA ARG A 104 -20.04 6.65 -5.28
C ARG A 104 -19.17 5.41 -5.19
N CYS A 105 -19.21 4.75 -4.02
CA CYS A 105 -18.63 3.44 -3.78
C CYS A 105 -19.75 2.50 -3.32
N GLY A 106 -20.20 1.60 -4.19
CA GLY A 106 -21.39 0.79 -3.92
C GLY A 106 -22.61 1.66 -3.62
N GLU A 107 -23.17 1.51 -2.43
CA GLU A 107 -24.32 2.30 -1.94
C GLU A 107 -23.90 3.62 -1.26
N LEU A 108 -22.61 3.81 -0.99
CA LEU A 108 -22.12 5.03 -0.37
C LEU A 108 -22.00 6.14 -1.41
N ASP A 109 -22.56 7.29 -1.08
CA ASP A 109 -22.57 8.49 -1.92
C ASP A 109 -22.03 9.68 -1.13
N TYR A 110 -20.91 10.22 -1.57
CA TYR A 110 -20.20 11.31 -0.92
C TYR A 110 -20.01 12.47 -1.88
N GLN A 111 -19.78 13.65 -1.32
CA GLN A 111 -19.40 14.84 -2.06
C GLN A 111 -18.10 15.41 -1.51
N ASN A 112 -17.06 15.37 -2.32
CA ASN A 112 -15.76 15.93 -1.99
C ASN A 112 -15.68 17.38 -2.45
N LYS A 113 -15.34 18.30 -1.55
CA LYS A 113 -15.40 19.75 -1.83
C LYS A 113 -14.17 20.26 -2.57
N ILE A 114 -13.01 19.69 -2.30
CA ILE A 114 -11.73 20.09 -2.89
C ILE A 114 -10.96 18.83 -3.21
N THR A 115 -10.55 18.66 -4.47
CA THR A 115 -9.85 17.46 -4.93
C THR A 115 -8.48 17.82 -5.49
N PRO A 116 -7.40 17.54 -4.75
CA PRO A 116 -6.05 17.74 -5.26
C PRO A 116 -5.71 16.75 -6.38
N ILE A 117 -4.87 17.22 -7.31
CA ILE A 117 -4.35 16.44 -8.43
C ILE A 117 -2.87 16.18 -8.17
N ILE A 118 -2.50 14.91 -8.03
CA ILE A 118 -1.15 14.51 -7.64
C ILE A 118 -0.67 13.29 -8.46
N GLY A 119 0.64 13.03 -8.46
CA GLY A 119 1.23 11.90 -9.19
C GLY A 119 1.22 10.61 -8.37
N LEU A 120 0.05 9.99 -8.15
CA LEU A 120 -0.06 8.73 -7.42
C LEU A 120 0.56 7.55 -8.17
N ARG A 121 0.40 7.53 -9.50
CA ARG A 121 0.94 6.45 -10.34
C ARG A 121 2.47 6.43 -10.37
N ASP A 122 3.12 7.55 -10.08
CA ASP A 122 4.58 7.60 -9.94
C ASP A 122 5.08 6.83 -8.70
N ILE A 123 4.17 6.60 -7.73
CA ILE A 123 4.46 5.91 -6.45
C ILE A 123 3.92 4.48 -6.46
N LEU A 124 2.67 4.29 -6.92
CA LEU A 124 1.89 3.06 -6.74
C LEU A 124 1.62 2.32 -8.06
N GLY A 125 2.03 2.89 -9.20
CA GLY A 125 1.84 2.27 -10.51
C GLY A 125 0.48 2.56 -11.14
N ARG A 126 0.27 2.00 -12.32
CA ARG A 126 -0.82 2.35 -13.23
C ARG A 126 -2.23 1.95 -12.78
N TYR A 127 -2.35 1.13 -11.75
CA TYR A 127 -3.66 0.59 -11.32
C TYR A 127 -4.41 1.47 -10.32
N ILE A 128 -3.85 2.64 -9.99
CA ILE A 128 -4.47 3.63 -9.14
C ILE A 128 -4.93 4.84 -9.95
N ASP A 129 -6.16 5.30 -9.68
CA ASP A 129 -6.74 6.50 -10.29
C ASP A 129 -6.94 7.62 -9.26
N GLY A 130 -6.99 7.25 -7.99
CA GLY A 130 -7.17 8.19 -6.89
C GLY A 130 -6.98 7.56 -5.52
N LEU A 131 -7.10 8.41 -4.50
CA LEU A 131 -6.96 8.05 -3.11
C LEU A 131 -8.12 8.68 -2.32
N LEU A 132 -8.76 7.91 -1.46
CA LEU A 132 -9.89 8.35 -0.62
C LEU A 132 -9.49 8.31 0.85
N GLY A 133 -9.53 9.48 1.49
CA GLY A 133 -9.19 9.65 2.89
C GLY A 133 -10.36 9.50 3.85
N ASN A 134 -10.06 9.67 5.14
CA ASN A 134 -10.97 9.43 6.26
C ASN A 134 -12.21 10.31 6.27
N THR A 135 -12.19 11.52 5.73
CA THR A 135 -13.33 12.45 5.76
C THR A 135 -14.61 11.82 5.21
N HIS A 136 -14.49 10.85 4.31
CA HIS A 136 -15.62 10.19 3.67
C HIS A 136 -15.96 8.84 4.31
N LEU A 137 -14.99 7.97 4.50
CA LEU A 137 -15.25 6.61 4.99
C LEU A 137 -15.36 6.51 6.50
N LEU A 138 -14.74 7.41 7.26
CA LEU A 138 -14.74 7.37 8.72
C LEU A 138 -15.82 8.30 9.35
N GLN A 139 -16.98 8.45 8.70
CA GLN A 139 -18.10 9.21 9.24
C GLN A 139 -18.98 8.39 10.18
N SER A 140 -18.91 7.08 10.09
CA SER A 140 -19.60 6.11 10.94
C SER A 140 -18.66 4.95 11.26
N PRO A 141 -19.01 4.10 12.21
CA PRO A 141 -18.24 2.87 12.41
C PRO A 141 -18.17 2.05 11.13
N LEU A 142 -17.02 1.40 10.92
CA LEU A 142 -16.82 0.55 9.75
C LEU A 142 -16.00 -0.68 10.09
N ILE A 143 -16.29 -1.78 9.39
CA ILE A 143 -15.45 -2.98 9.36
C ILE A 143 -14.51 -2.87 8.16
N ILE A 144 -13.24 -3.20 8.35
CA ILE A 144 -12.31 -3.56 7.28
C ILE A 144 -12.01 -5.04 7.45
N ASN A 145 -12.62 -5.86 6.61
CA ASN A 145 -12.47 -7.31 6.67
C ASN A 145 -11.43 -7.75 5.64
N PHE A 146 -10.21 -8.01 6.11
CA PHE A 146 -9.13 -8.50 5.26
C PHE A 146 -9.25 -10.00 4.95
N SER A 147 -10.00 -10.75 5.77
CA SER A 147 -10.23 -12.18 5.53
C SER A 147 -11.07 -12.40 4.27
N GLU A 148 -12.11 -11.58 4.08
CA GLU A 148 -13.06 -11.70 2.96
C GLU A 148 -12.93 -10.56 1.95
N SER A 149 -12.06 -9.58 2.20
CA SER A 149 -11.72 -8.45 1.33
C SER A 149 -12.89 -7.50 1.05
N TYR A 150 -13.47 -6.94 2.11
CA TYR A 150 -14.48 -5.89 2.00
C TYR A 150 -14.37 -4.83 3.11
N ILE A 151 -14.90 -3.64 2.85
CA ILE A 151 -15.21 -2.61 3.84
C ILE A 151 -16.71 -2.59 4.02
N LEU A 152 -17.21 -2.54 5.26
CA LEU A 152 -18.63 -2.45 5.57
C LEU A 152 -18.87 -1.29 6.54
N PRO A 153 -19.45 -0.17 6.09
CA PRO A 153 -19.96 0.86 6.98
C PRO A 153 -21.11 0.33 7.85
N LEU A 154 -21.07 0.70 9.11
CA LEU A 154 -22.03 0.22 10.09
C LEU A 154 -22.93 1.36 10.57
N LYS A 155 -24.13 0.99 11.07
CA LYS A 155 -25.02 1.91 11.77
C LYS A 155 -24.79 1.82 13.28
N GLU A 156 -24.93 2.93 13.94
CA GLU A 156 -24.94 3.01 15.41
C GLU A 156 -26.30 2.57 16.00
N PRO A 157 -26.35 2.00 17.20
CA PRO A 157 -25.21 1.48 17.97
C PRO A 157 -24.64 0.18 17.37
N LEU A 158 -23.35 -0.09 17.60
CA LEU A 158 -22.74 -1.35 17.16
C LEU A 158 -23.43 -2.53 17.84
N PRO A 159 -23.79 -3.59 17.09
CA PRO A 159 -24.34 -4.83 17.67
C PRO A 159 -23.35 -5.43 18.69
N ALA A 160 -23.83 -5.81 19.86
CA ALA A 160 -22.98 -6.32 20.94
C ALA A 160 -22.23 -7.62 20.57
N ASP A 161 -22.82 -8.43 19.69
CA ASP A 161 -22.27 -9.68 19.18
C ASP A 161 -21.23 -9.48 18.08
N LEU A 162 -21.25 -8.33 17.40
CA LEU A 162 -20.29 -7.99 16.35
C LEU A 162 -18.82 -8.06 16.84
N LEU A 163 -18.59 -7.59 18.06
CA LEU A 163 -17.25 -7.51 18.66
C LEU A 163 -16.81 -8.81 19.32
N ALA A 164 -17.59 -9.89 19.20
CA ALA A 164 -17.21 -11.19 19.74
C ALA A 164 -15.92 -11.70 19.11
N GLY A 165 -14.92 -11.96 19.94
CA GLY A 165 -13.60 -12.39 19.51
C GLY A 165 -12.67 -11.27 19.00
N TYR A 166 -13.12 -10.01 19.00
CA TYR A 166 -12.25 -8.86 18.78
C TYR A 166 -11.56 -8.42 20.08
N ARG A 167 -10.36 -7.89 19.94
CA ARG A 167 -9.61 -7.25 21.01
C ARG A 167 -9.59 -5.75 20.80
N LYS A 168 -9.96 -4.98 21.83
CA LYS A 168 -9.88 -3.52 21.81
C LYS A 168 -8.43 -3.07 21.95
N LEU A 169 -7.99 -2.16 21.08
CA LEU A 169 -6.72 -1.46 21.18
C LEU A 169 -6.87 -0.18 21.99
N GLU A 170 -5.80 0.23 22.64
CA GLU A 170 -5.69 1.60 23.15
C GLU A 170 -5.49 2.53 21.94
N ALA A 171 -6.50 3.38 21.66
CA ALA A 171 -6.54 4.21 20.47
C ALA A 171 -7.01 5.63 20.80
N ARG A 172 -6.65 6.58 19.94
CA ARG A 172 -7.16 7.94 19.94
C ARG A 172 -7.42 8.44 18.52
N PHE A 173 -8.48 9.20 18.37
CA PHE A 173 -8.89 9.81 17.11
C PHE A 173 -8.67 11.31 17.21
N GLU A 174 -7.80 11.85 16.36
CA GLU A 174 -7.40 13.25 16.35
C GLU A 174 -7.36 13.76 14.91
N GLU A 175 -8.09 14.82 14.60
CA GLU A 175 -8.09 15.46 13.29
C GLU A 175 -8.25 14.49 12.10
N ASN A 176 -9.25 13.59 12.18
CA ASN A 176 -9.48 12.51 11.21
C ASN A 176 -8.34 11.48 11.10
N ARG A 177 -7.46 11.44 12.08
CA ARG A 177 -6.37 10.46 12.15
C ARG A 177 -6.58 9.50 13.31
N ILE A 178 -6.11 8.30 13.13
CA ILE A 178 -6.19 7.24 14.14
C ILE A 178 -4.77 6.93 14.59
N ASN A 179 -4.54 7.03 15.89
CA ASN A 179 -3.30 6.58 16.50
C ASN A 179 -3.62 5.43 17.47
N VAL A 180 -2.78 4.40 17.47
CA VAL A 180 -2.88 3.26 18.38
C VAL A 180 -1.62 3.15 19.20
N LYS A 181 -1.73 2.65 20.43
CA LYS A 181 -0.57 2.40 21.28
C LYS A 181 0.09 1.09 20.90
N ALA A 182 1.39 1.11 20.70
CA ALA A 182 2.20 -0.08 20.40
C ALA A 182 3.56 0.00 21.06
N CYS A 183 4.23 -1.14 21.14
CA CYS A 183 5.60 -1.26 21.65
C CYS A 183 6.45 -1.99 20.63
N LEU A 184 7.61 -1.44 20.33
CA LEU A 184 8.59 -1.97 19.41
C LEU A 184 9.90 -2.20 20.17
N GLN A 185 10.36 -3.42 20.25
CA GLN A 185 11.64 -3.79 20.80
C GLN A 185 12.58 -4.20 19.67
N ILE A 186 13.56 -3.37 19.35
CA ILE A 186 14.59 -3.67 18.36
C ILE A 186 15.59 -4.64 18.98
N ASP A 187 16.15 -4.25 20.14
CA ASP A 187 17.02 -5.06 20.98
C ASP A 187 16.84 -4.66 22.47
N SER A 188 17.77 -5.05 23.34
CA SER A 188 17.70 -4.71 24.78
C SER A 188 17.95 -3.23 25.09
N ALA A 189 18.62 -2.49 24.20
CA ALA A 189 18.95 -1.08 24.37
C ALA A 189 17.95 -0.15 23.67
N ASN A 190 17.26 -0.66 22.65
CA ASN A 190 16.39 0.12 21.77
C ASN A 190 14.93 -0.36 21.91
N VAL A 191 14.16 0.33 22.73
CA VAL A 191 12.72 0.08 22.94
C VAL A 191 11.96 1.37 22.69
N VAL A 192 10.93 1.30 21.82
CA VAL A 192 10.05 2.40 21.45
C VAL A 192 8.63 2.03 21.87
N GLU A 193 8.02 2.78 22.77
CA GLU A 193 6.65 2.54 23.23
C GLU A 193 5.87 3.86 23.20
N GLY A 194 4.68 3.85 22.62
CA GLY A 194 3.81 5.02 22.55
C GLY A 194 2.81 4.95 21.42
N TRP A 195 2.50 6.12 20.84
CA TRP A 195 1.49 6.28 19.82
C TRP A 195 2.08 6.11 18.42
N PHE A 196 1.47 5.23 17.65
CA PHE A 196 1.77 5.01 16.25
C PHE A 196 0.54 5.34 15.41
N ARG A 197 0.74 5.98 14.27
CA ARG A 197 -0.34 6.27 13.32
C ARG A 197 -0.77 5.00 12.60
N MET A 198 -2.08 4.76 12.56
CA MET A 198 -2.67 3.78 11.67
C MET A 198 -2.67 4.33 10.24
N ASP A 199 -1.98 3.66 9.34
CA ASP A 199 -1.84 4.10 7.95
C ASP A 199 -2.15 2.97 6.96
N ILE A 200 -3.42 2.89 6.54
CA ILE A 200 -3.88 1.92 5.53
C ILE A 200 -3.46 2.34 4.11
N GLY A 201 -3.03 3.59 3.94
CA GLY A 201 -2.39 4.08 2.72
C GLY A 201 -0.93 3.67 2.56
N SER A 202 -0.30 3.06 3.58
CA SER A 202 1.07 2.58 3.53
C SER A 202 1.14 1.06 3.36
N GLY A 203 1.92 0.59 2.38
CA GLY A 203 2.20 -0.84 2.18
C GLY A 203 3.31 -1.40 3.08
N SER A 204 3.87 -0.61 4.01
CA SER A 204 4.96 -1.03 4.90
C SER A 204 4.48 -1.90 6.08
N THR A 205 5.43 -2.36 6.89
CA THR A 205 5.18 -2.91 8.24
C THR A 205 5.05 -1.78 9.25
N VAL A 206 6.19 -1.34 9.80
CA VAL A 206 6.32 -0.19 10.70
C VAL A 206 7.40 0.71 10.12
N SER A 207 7.14 2.01 10.05
CA SER A 207 8.14 3.01 9.68
C SER A 207 8.20 4.07 10.78
N LEU A 208 9.37 4.19 11.44
CA LEU A 208 9.59 5.19 12.48
C LEU A 208 9.79 6.57 11.86
N THR A 209 9.39 7.62 12.59
CA THR A 209 9.76 9.00 12.22
C THR A 209 11.27 9.22 12.36
N HIS A 210 11.82 10.21 11.67
CA HIS A 210 13.24 10.58 11.81
C HIS A 210 13.56 11.00 13.25
N GLU A 211 12.67 11.74 13.91
CA GLU A 211 12.81 12.09 15.33
C GLU A 211 12.97 10.85 16.21
N THR A 212 12.08 9.86 16.07
CA THR A 212 12.17 8.61 16.82
C THR A 212 13.45 7.85 16.48
N THR A 213 13.79 7.75 15.18
CA THR A 213 15.00 7.10 14.68
C THR A 213 16.26 7.69 15.33
N SER A 214 16.32 9.02 15.47
CA SER A 214 17.48 9.72 16.02
C SER A 214 17.71 9.45 17.53
N THR A 215 16.71 8.92 18.23
CA THR A 215 16.85 8.52 19.64
C THR A 215 17.44 7.11 19.82
N LEU A 216 17.57 6.34 18.75
CA LEU A 216 18.00 4.94 18.78
C LEU A 216 19.52 4.81 18.64
N HIS A 217 20.06 3.81 19.31
CA HIS A 217 21.48 3.42 19.23
C HIS A 217 21.65 2.33 18.16
N LEU A 218 21.59 2.71 16.88
CA LEU A 218 21.57 1.78 15.75
C LEU A 218 22.95 1.33 15.26
N ASP A 219 24.07 1.86 15.78
CA ASP A 219 25.40 1.50 15.30
C ASP A 219 25.72 -0.01 15.40
N PRO A 220 25.36 -0.72 16.49
CA PRO A 220 25.58 -2.16 16.56
C PRO A 220 24.50 -3.00 15.87
N VAL A 221 23.37 -2.38 15.41
CA VAL A 221 22.24 -3.08 14.78
C VAL A 221 22.56 -3.34 13.31
N PRO A 222 22.40 -4.58 12.81
CA PRO A 222 22.44 -4.85 11.37
C PRO A 222 21.43 -3.99 10.63
N LYS A 223 21.87 -3.29 9.59
CA LYS A 223 21.05 -2.31 8.88
C LYS A 223 21.37 -2.25 7.40
N ALA A 224 20.34 -1.92 6.60
CA ALA A 224 20.47 -1.64 5.18
C ALA A 224 19.90 -0.27 4.85
N TYR A 225 20.53 0.46 3.96
CA TYR A 225 20.09 1.79 3.53
C TYR A 225 19.26 1.63 2.24
N PHE A 226 18.08 2.22 2.24
CA PHE A 226 17.18 2.24 1.11
C PHE A 226 16.92 3.68 0.66
N THR A 227 16.98 3.90 -0.65
CA THR A 227 16.66 5.20 -1.26
C THR A 227 15.64 4.99 -2.35
N THR A 228 14.61 5.83 -2.38
CA THR A 228 13.60 5.86 -3.45
C THR A 228 13.41 7.26 -3.98
N GLN A 229 13.09 7.40 -5.28
CA GLN A 229 12.77 8.69 -5.90
C GLN A 229 11.32 9.12 -5.68
N ALA A 230 10.41 8.18 -5.36
CA ALA A 230 9.01 8.43 -5.07
C ALA A 230 8.57 7.55 -3.88
N GLY A 231 8.92 7.97 -2.67
CA GLY A 231 8.57 7.30 -1.42
C GLY A 231 7.19 7.68 -0.88
N GLY A 232 6.52 8.64 -1.51
CA GLY A 232 5.21 9.14 -1.15
C GLY A 232 4.90 10.45 -1.87
N VAL A 233 3.71 11.01 -1.63
CA VAL A 233 3.37 12.35 -2.13
C VAL A 233 4.38 13.35 -1.55
N GLY A 234 5.11 14.06 -2.42
CA GLY A 234 6.16 15.00 -2.01
C GLY A 234 7.58 14.53 -2.31
N GLY A 235 7.78 13.44 -3.07
CA GLY A 235 9.07 13.03 -3.61
C GLY A 235 9.69 11.79 -2.98
N GLY A 236 11.00 11.70 -3.06
CA GLY A 236 11.78 10.56 -2.59
C GLY A 236 11.79 10.40 -1.08
N ALA A 237 12.33 9.28 -0.64
CA ALA A 237 12.60 9.01 0.76
C ALA A 237 13.94 8.30 0.94
N GLU A 238 14.54 8.49 2.09
CA GLU A 238 15.72 7.76 2.55
C GLU A 238 15.39 7.08 3.88
N GLU A 239 15.74 5.81 3.99
CA GLU A 239 15.37 4.96 5.12
C GLU A 239 16.51 4.02 5.47
N VAL A 240 16.55 3.63 6.73
CA VAL A 240 17.35 2.53 7.22
C VAL A 240 16.43 1.39 7.56
N THR A 241 16.51 0.30 6.83
CA THR A 241 15.79 -0.93 7.14
C THR A 241 16.56 -1.73 8.19
N ILE A 242 15.88 -2.16 9.23
CA ILE A 242 16.40 -2.95 10.34
C ILE A 242 15.46 -4.09 10.68
N ARG A 243 15.89 -4.95 11.59
CA ARG A 243 15.06 -6.01 12.16
C ARG A 243 14.78 -5.73 13.62
N ALA A 244 13.52 -5.65 14.00
CA ALA A 244 13.07 -5.60 15.37
C ALA A 244 12.84 -7.02 15.92
N ALA A 245 13.29 -7.26 17.15
CA ALA A 245 13.06 -8.54 17.82
C ALA A 245 11.56 -8.78 18.04
N ARG A 246 10.83 -7.72 18.46
CA ARG A 246 9.37 -7.81 18.74
C ARG A 246 8.64 -6.53 18.39
N PHE A 247 7.42 -6.71 17.93
CA PHE A 247 6.41 -5.65 17.83
C PHE A 247 5.14 -6.11 18.53
N CYS A 248 4.65 -5.33 19.48
CA CYS A 248 3.50 -5.65 20.32
C CYS A 248 2.40 -4.60 20.14
N MET A 249 1.20 -5.06 19.76
CA MET A 249 -0.01 -4.25 19.64
C MET A 249 -1.22 -5.06 20.15
N ALA A 250 -1.89 -5.81 19.31
CA ALA A 250 -2.91 -6.79 19.71
C ALA A 250 -2.30 -8.11 20.18
N ASP A 251 -1.29 -8.55 19.48
CA ASP A 251 -0.44 -9.70 19.77
C ASP A 251 1.03 -9.32 19.59
N THR A 252 1.91 -10.29 19.65
CA THR A 252 3.35 -10.08 19.46
C THR A 252 3.79 -10.69 18.14
N LEU A 253 4.41 -9.87 17.29
CA LEU A 253 5.10 -10.29 16.08
C LEU A 253 6.60 -10.29 16.35
N GLU A 254 7.29 -11.35 15.96
CA GLU A 254 8.73 -11.52 16.16
C GLU A 254 9.49 -11.36 14.85
N ASN A 255 10.75 -10.92 14.93
CA ASN A 255 11.64 -10.75 13.78
C ASN A 255 11.06 -9.84 12.68
N LEU A 256 10.43 -8.73 13.07
CA LEU A 256 9.81 -7.81 12.16
C LEU A 256 10.87 -6.99 11.40
N VAL A 257 10.86 -7.03 10.08
CA VAL A 257 11.59 -6.07 9.26
C VAL A 257 10.81 -4.77 9.20
N MET A 258 11.49 -3.66 9.43
CA MET A 258 10.89 -2.35 9.55
C MET A 258 11.82 -1.26 9.07
N ASP A 259 11.28 -0.07 8.86
CA ASP A 259 12.02 1.06 8.35
C ASP A 259 12.14 2.18 9.38
N CYS A 260 13.29 2.81 9.38
CA CYS A 260 13.64 3.98 10.19
C CYS A 260 13.88 5.14 9.23
N SER A 261 13.00 6.14 9.22
CA SER A 261 13.09 7.29 8.31
C SER A 261 14.33 8.14 8.60
N LEU A 262 14.98 8.62 7.54
CA LEU A 262 16.01 9.65 7.56
C LEU A 262 15.51 10.96 6.95
N ASN A 263 14.21 11.07 6.70
CA ASN A 263 13.60 12.23 6.04
C ASN A 263 13.55 13.45 6.95
N GLU A 264 14.06 14.58 6.50
CA GLU A 264 13.99 15.87 7.18
C GLU A 264 12.58 16.49 7.13
N LYS A 265 11.76 16.08 6.16
CA LYS A 265 10.44 16.63 5.86
C LYS A 265 9.42 15.52 5.64
N GLY A 266 8.14 15.91 5.53
CA GLY A 266 7.06 14.98 5.28
C GLY A 266 6.54 14.28 6.54
N ALA A 267 5.71 13.26 6.35
CA ALA A 267 4.99 12.58 7.44
C ALA A 267 5.91 11.83 8.42
N LEU A 268 7.09 11.42 7.98
CA LEU A 268 8.05 10.67 8.79
C LEU A 268 9.27 11.50 9.23
N SER A 269 9.14 12.82 9.32
CA SER A 269 10.18 13.74 9.77
C SER A 269 10.13 14.01 11.29
N PHE A 270 10.47 15.24 11.69
CA PHE A 270 10.44 15.73 13.07
C PHE A 270 9.07 16.33 13.45
N ASP A 271 8.87 16.59 14.74
CA ASP A 271 7.69 17.28 15.31
C ASP A 271 6.36 16.58 14.96
N ARG A 272 6.34 15.24 15.02
CA ARG A 272 5.13 14.47 14.79
C ARG A 272 4.48 14.02 16.10
N PRO A 273 3.13 14.03 16.20
CA PRO A 273 2.43 13.58 17.41
C PRO A 273 2.39 12.04 17.54
N TYR A 274 3.25 11.33 16.80
CA TYR A 274 3.39 9.87 16.79
C TYR A 274 4.85 9.47 16.55
N LEU A 275 5.20 8.26 16.99
CA LEU A 275 6.55 7.71 16.91
C LEU A 275 6.87 7.10 15.54
N GLY A 276 5.84 6.72 14.81
CA GLY A 276 5.92 6.10 13.50
C GLY A 276 4.55 5.77 12.97
N ILE A 277 4.50 5.13 11.80
CA ILE A 277 3.28 4.61 11.19
C ILE A 277 3.28 3.09 11.22
N ILE A 278 2.09 2.49 11.25
CA ILE A 278 1.85 1.06 11.09
C ILE A 278 1.11 0.88 9.78
N GLY A 279 1.70 0.17 8.84
CA GLY A 279 1.17 -0.04 7.50
C GLY A 279 0.46 -1.37 7.30
N ASN A 280 0.06 -1.62 6.07
CA ASN A 280 -0.82 -2.73 5.69
C ASN A 280 -0.21 -4.11 5.82
N GLU A 281 1.11 -4.27 5.81
CA GLU A 281 1.71 -5.58 6.12
C GLU A 281 1.35 -6.05 7.53
N ILE A 282 1.11 -5.12 8.45
CA ILE A 282 0.62 -5.42 9.81
C ILE A 282 -0.90 -5.45 9.85
N TRP A 283 -1.58 -4.41 9.32
CA TRP A 283 -3.03 -4.31 9.43
C TRP A 283 -3.75 -5.44 8.72
N SER A 284 -3.24 -5.93 7.59
CA SER A 284 -3.83 -7.06 6.86
C SER A 284 -3.81 -8.39 7.62
N LEU A 285 -3.10 -8.47 8.74
CA LEU A 285 -3.12 -9.63 9.63
C LEU A 285 -4.39 -9.70 10.50
N TYR A 286 -5.23 -8.67 10.45
CA TYR A 286 -6.43 -8.53 11.29
C TYR A 286 -7.63 -8.14 10.46
N ASP A 287 -8.81 -8.56 10.91
CA ASP A 287 -10.06 -7.89 10.59
C ASP A 287 -10.25 -6.76 11.62
N ILE A 288 -10.69 -5.59 11.19
CA ILE A 288 -10.64 -4.36 11.98
C ILE A 288 -12.03 -3.76 12.07
N VAL A 289 -12.41 -3.27 13.25
CA VAL A 289 -13.56 -2.39 13.44
C VAL A 289 -13.04 -1.03 13.90
N LEU A 290 -13.32 -0.01 13.11
CA LEU A 290 -13.06 1.39 13.45
C LEU A 290 -14.37 2.03 13.93
N ASP A 291 -14.36 2.58 15.12
CA ASP A 291 -15.49 3.26 15.73
C ASP A 291 -15.09 4.71 16.10
N PRO A 292 -15.29 5.65 15.17
CA PRO A 292 -14.91 7.05 15.41
C PRO A 292 -15.79 7.72 16.46
N VAL A 293 -17.04 7.24 16.66
CA VAL A 293 -17.97 7.84 17.62
C VAL A 293 -17.52 7.57 19.05
N ASN A 294 -17.06 6.34 19.32
CA ASN A 294 -16.55 5.95 20.64
C ASN A 294 -15.02 5.94 20.72
N ALA A 295 -14.34 6.56 19.74
CA ALA A 295 -12.87 6.62 19.63
C ALA A 295 -12.21 5.26 19.89
N SER A 296 -12.69 4.22 19.21
CA SER A 296 -12.29 2.84 19.49
C SER A 296 -11.83 2.11 18.22
N VAL A 297 -10.77 1.34 18.37
CA VAL A 297 -10.25 0.40 17.36
C VAL A 297 -10.31 -1.00 17.95
N TRP A 298 -10.90 -1.92 17.20
CA TRP A 298 -10.99 -3.31 17.58
C TRP A 298 -10.37 -4.16 16.48
N VAL A 299 -9.63 -5.20 16.85
CA VAL A 299 -8.95 -6.07 15.89
C VAL A 299 -9.20 -7.54 16.24
N LYS A 300 -9.34 -8.36 15.21
CA LYS A 300 -9.46 -9.81 15.32
C LYS A 300 -8.44 -10.46 14.39
N ARG A 301 -7.57 -11.32 14.96
CA ARG A 301 -6.54 -11.99 14.17
C ARG A 301 -7.15 -12.81 13.04
N ASN A 302 -6.68 -12.57 11.82
CA ASN A 302 -7.01 -13.39 10.67
C ASN A 302 -6.20 -14.70 10.73
N GLN A 303 -6.87 -15.82 10.99
CA GLN A 303 -6.22 -17.12 11.17
C GLN A 303 -5.59 -17.64 9.87
N ASP A 304 -6.12 -17.25 8.71
CA ASP A 304 -5.66 -17.72 7.40
C ASP A 304 -4.38 -17.01 6.92
N LYS A 305 -4.06 -15.85 7.49
CA LYS A 305 -2.86 -15.06 7.11
C LYS A 305 -1.56 -15.57 7.75
N GLY A 306 -1.62 -16.52 8.67
CA GLY A 306 -0.44 -17.02 9.37
C GLY A 306 0.28 -15.96 10.20
N THR A 307 1.59 -16.15 10.39
CA THR A 307 2.48 -15.15 10.99
C THR A 307 3.10 -14.29 9.89
N TYR A 308 3.54 -13.07 10.25
CA TYR A 308 4.34 -12.24 9.37
C TYR A 308 5.51 -13.03 8.78
N SER A 309 5.64 -13.02 7.48
CA SER A 309 6.72 -13.71 6.78
C SER A 309 7.30 -12.78 5.71
N GLN A 310 8.59 -12.56 5.79
CA GLN A 310 9.30 -11.71 4.86
C GLN A 310 9.55 -12.42 3.53
N SER A 311 9.18 -11.79 2.43
CA SER A 311 9.39 -12.28 1.07
C SER A 311 10.85 -12.22 0.65
N SER A 312 11.27 -13.11 -0.24
CA SER A 312 12.54 -12.96 -0.95
C SER A 312 12.48 -11.79 -1.94
N THR A 313 13.58 -11.07 -2.13
CA THR A 313 13.62 -9.82 -2.89
C THR A 313 14.86 -9.75 -3.79
N THR A 314 14.81 -8.88 -4.78
CA THR A 314 15.94 -8.45 -5.60
C THR A 314 16.60 -7.17 -5.09
N HIS A 315 16.22 -6.71 -3.92
CA HIS A 315 16.70 -5.49 -3.26
C HIS A 315 16.46 -4.21 -4.08
N MET A 316 15.32 -4.17 -4.80
CA MET A 316 14.85 -2.99 -5.52
C MET A 316 13.33 -2.84 -5.36
N ALA A 317 12.85 -1.61 -5.40
CA ALA A 317 11.44 -1.28 -5.59
C ALA A 317 11.20 -0.93 -7.06
N ILE A 318 10.06 -1.39 -7.58
CA ILE A 318 9.66 -1.18 -8.96
C ILE A 318 8.22 -0.69 -9.03
N VAL A 319 7.93 0.16 -10.01
CA VAL A 319 6.60 0.72 -10.25
C VAL A 319 6.19 0.44 -11.69
N ASP A 320 5.03 -0.16 -11.90
CA ASP A 320 4.48 -0.41 -13.25
C ASP A 320 3.98 0.89 -13.87
N ARG A 321 4.70 1.37 -14.90
CA ARG A 321 4.35 2.56 -15.68
C ARG A 321 4.11 2.22 -17.15
N THR A 322 3.57 1.03 -17.41
CA THR A 322 3.18 0.61 -18.76
C THR A 322 1.94 1.33 -19.30
N ASP A 323 1.34 2.23 -18.53
CA ASP A 323 0.29 3.16 -18.93
C ASP A 323 0.81 4.31 -19.80
N ILE A 324 2.01 4.81 -19.54
CA ILE A 324 2.62 5.94 -20.27
C ILE A 324 3.92 5.55 -20.97
N GLY A 325 4.41 4.33 -20.77
CA GLY A 325 5.65 3.81 -21.32
C GLY A 325 5.54 2.35 -21.71
N ASP A 326 6.67 1.66 -21.76
CA ASP A 326 6.74 0.25 -22.15
C ASP A 326 7.31 -0.64 -21.03
N GLY A 327 7.44 -0.12 -19.82
CA GLY A 327 8.11 -0.86 -18.76
C GLY A 327 7.78 -0.46 -17.34
N TRP A 328 8.43 -1.17 -16.43
CA TRP A 328 8.39 -0.94 -15.00
C TRP A 328 9.63 -0.12 -14.59
N ILE A 329 9.43 0.93 -13.83
CA ILE A 329 10.50 1.83 -13.41
C ILE A 329 11.14 1.31 -12.12
N VAL A 330 12.47 1.23 -12.07
CA VAL A 330 13.21 1.03 -10.82
C VAL A 330 13.08 2.31 -10.01
N ASN A 331 12.21 2.27 -9.00
CA ASN A 331 11.87 3.43 -8.17
C ASN A 331 12.78 3.58 -6.95
N GLY A 332 13.33 2.49 -6.44
CA GLY A 332 14.21 2.50 -5.28
C GLY A 332 15.17 1.33 -5.26
N LEU A 333 16.29 1.52 -4.54
CA LEU A 333 17.36 0.54 -4.40
C LEU A 333 17.90 0.50 -2.97
N TYR A 334 18.25 -0.71 -2.53
CA TYR A 334 19.08 -0.88 -1.35
C TYR A 334 20.55 -0.69 -1.70
N LYS A 335 21.25 0.16 -0.94
CA LYS A 335 22.70 0.38 -1.07
C LYS A 335 23.44 -0.93 -0.79
N GLY A 336 24.30 -1.33 -1.71
CA GLY A 336 24.99 -2.62 -1.66
C GLY A 336 24.09 -3.84 -1.94
N GLY A 337 22.85 -3.62 -2.35
CA GLY A 337 21.92 -4.69 -2.74
C GLY A 337 22.29 -5.32 -4.09
N ILE A 338 21.74 -6.52 -4.37
CA ILE A 338 22.10 -7.27 -5.58
C ILE A 338 21.78 -6.54 -6.89
N ALA A 339 20.71 -5.75 -6.93
CA ALA A 339 20.36 -4.95 -8.10
C ALA A 339 21.37 -3.81 -8.33
N GLU A 340 21.72 -3.06 -7.28
CA GLU A 340 22.73 -1.99 -7.35
C GLU A 340 24.11 -2.56 -7.71
N GLN A 341 24.54 -3.66 -7.07
CA GLN A 341 25.80 -4.32 -7.37
C GLN A 341 25.90 -4.81 -8.82
N ALA A 342 24.79 -5.21 -9.41
CA ALA A 342 24.71 -5.59 -10.82
C ALA A 342 24.78 -4.37 -11.77
N GLY A 343 24.65 -3.15 -11.26
CA GLY A 343 24.68 -1.91 -12.04
C GLY A 343 23.31 -1.38 -12.46
N MET A 344 22.24 -1.82 -11.79
CA MET A 344 20.94 -1.16 -11.92
C MET A 344 20.95 0.18 -11.21
N GLU A 345 20.18 1.13 -11.74
CA GLU A 345 20.08 2.50 -11.22
C GLU A 345 18.60 2.89 -11.07
N ILE A 346 18.32 3.78 -10.13
CA ILE A 346 16.99 4.40 -10.01
C ILE A 346 16.66 5.14 -11.31
N GLY A 347 15.45 4.95 -11.83
CA GLY A 347 15.00 5.47 -13.12
C GLY A 347 15.22 4.51 -14.31
N ASP A 348 15.94 3.41 -14.12
CA ASP A 348 16.00 2.35 -15.12
C ASP A 348 14.61 1.80 -15.45
N THR A 349 14.37 1.42 -16.71
CA THR A 349 13.11 0.88 -17.17
C THR A 349 13.26 -0.62 -17.47
N ILE A 350 12.63 -1.48 -16.67
CA ILE A 350 12.54 -2.92 -16.92
C ILE A 350 11.50 -3.14 -18.01
N ILE A 351 11.92 -3.67 -19.16
CA ILE A 351 11.05 -3.92 -20.32
C ILE A 351 10.66 -5.38 -20.50
N ALA A 352 11.46 -6.32 -19.95
CA ALA A 352 11.12 -7.74 -19.95
C ALA A 352 11.71 -8.45 -18.72
N ILE A 353 11.03 -9.52 -18.27
CA ILE A 353 11.48 -10.43 -17.21
C ILE A 353 11.49 -11.85 -17.80
N ASN A 354 12.64 -12.54 -17.70
CA ASN A 354 12.86 -13.88 -18.28
C ASN A 354 12.46 -13.96 -19.77
N GLY A 355 12.66 -12.87 -20.51
CA GLY A 355 12.32 -12.76 -21.94
C GLY A 355 10.85 -12.42 -22.23
N ARG A 356 9.97 -12.35 -21.23
CA ARG A 356 8.58 -11.96 -21.38
C ARG A 356 8.46 -10.44 -21.20
N PRO A 357 7.88 -9.68 -22.15
CA PRO A 357 7.63 -8.25 -22.01
C PRO A 357 6.77 -7.94 -20.78
N VAL A 358 7.16 -6.96 -19.95
CA VAL A 358 6.42 -6.66 -18.71
C VAL A 358 5.01 -6.12 -18.98
N LYS A 359 4.76 -5.50 -20.13
CA LYS A 359 3.43 -5.06 -20.56
C LYS A 359 2.43 -6.20 -20.78
N GLU A 360 2.89 -7.44 -20.92
CA GLU A 360 2.08 -8.65 -21.07
C GLU A 360 1.79 -9.33 -19.73
N ILE A 361 2.36 -8.80 -18.64
CA ILE A 361 2.15 -9.31 -17.28
C ILE A 361 0.92 -8.60 -16.70
N SER A 362 -0.11 -9.37 -16.38
CA SER A 362 -1.32 -8.84 -15.78
C SER A 362 -1.11 -8.44 -14.33
N TRP A 363 -1.98 -7.54 -13.82
CA TRP A 363 -1.97 -7.20 -12.40
C TRP A 363 -2.14 -8.40 -11.48
N GLU A 364 -3.01 -9.34 -11.86
CA GLU A 364 -3.20 -10.56 -11.09
C GLU A 364 -1.91 -11.39 -10.96
N GLU A 365 -1.10 -11.48 -12.03
CA GLU A 365 0.20 -12.14 -11.99
C GLU A 365 1.20 -11.38 -11.13
N GLN A 366 1.23 -10.05 -11.23
CA GLN A 366 2.08 -9.18 -10.39
C GLN A 366 1.78 -9.41 -8.90
N ARG A 367 0.51 -9.35 -8.51
CA ARG A 367 0.05 -9.58 -7.12
C ARG A 367 0.39 -10.99 -6.59
N LYS A 368 0.45 -11.98 -7.45
CA LYS A 368 0.88 -13.35 -7.09
C LYS A 368 2.40 -13.49 -6.97
N GLY A 369 3.15 -12.40 -7.17
CA GLY A 369 4.62 -12.35 -7.01
C GLY A 369 5.38 -13.00 -8.15
N LEU A 370 4.80 -13.12 -9.36
CA LEU A 370 5.41 -13.67 -10.60
C LEU A 370 6.05 -15.05 -10.45
N GLY A 371 6.01 -15.68 -9.28
CA GLY A 371 6.64 -16.96 -8.99
C GLY A 371 8.16 -16.97 -9.22
N LEU A 372 8.83 -15.81 -9.15
CA LEU A 372 10.27 -15.67 -9.35
C LEU A 372 11.03 -16.48 -8.31
N LYS A 373 11.87 -17.40 -8.78
CA LYS A 373 12.75 -18.24 -7.94
C LYS A 373 14.12 -18.37 -8.60
N GLY A 374 15.16 -18.39 -7.78
CA GLY A 374 16.52 -18.51 -8.28
C GLY A 374 16.96 -17.30 -9.12
N THR A 375 17.70 -17.53 -10.19
CA THR A 375 18.17 -16.47 -11.08
C THR A 375 17.06 -15.96 -11.97
N THR A 376 16.80 -14.66 -11.91
CA THR A 376 15.82 -13.97 -12.76
C THR A 376 16.57 -13.01 -13.70
N ARG A 377 16.22 -13.06 -14.98
CA ARG A 377 16.79 -12.22 -16.02
C ARG A 377 15.91 -10.98 -16.25
N TYR A 378 16.47 -9.79 -16.06
CA TYR A 378 15.82 -8.50 -16.30
C TYR A 378 16.41 -7.85 -17.54
N THR A 379 15.61 -7.59 -18.56
CA THR A 379 15.99 -6.74 -19.68
C THR A 379 15.61 -5.31 -19.37
N VAL A 380 16.59 -4.43 -19.33
CA VAL A 380 16.47 -3.07 -18.80
C VAL A 380 16.92 -2.05 -19.84
N ARG A 381 16.12 -1.04 -20.05
CA ARG A 381 16.50 0.16 -20.81
C ARG A 381 17.01 1.24 -19.85
N LYS A 382 18.24 1.65 -20.03
CA LYS A 382 18.91 2.72 -19.28
C LYS A 382 18.41 4.10 -19.75
N ALA A 383 18.63 5.14 -18.94
CA ALA A 383 18.27 6.53 -19.28
C ALA A 383 18.90 7.01 -20.61
N ASN A 384 20.07 6.51 -21.00
CA ASN A 384 20.72 6.82 -22.26
C ASN A 384 20.17 6.03 -23.48
N GLY A 385 19.10 5.25 -23.29
CA GLY A 385 18.47 4.43 -24.32
C GLY A 385 19.12 3.06 -24.57
N LYS A 386 20.27 2.76 -23.95
CA LYS A 386 20.94 1.47 -24.08
C LYS A 386 20.14 0.39 -23.38
N THR A 387 19.98 -0.76 -24.03
CA THR A 387 19.39 -1.96 -23.41
C THR A 387 20.48 -2.86 -22.85
N VAL A 388 20.30 -3.28 -21.60
CA VAL A 388 21.22 -4.17 -20.87
C VAL A 388 20.40 -5.30 -20.25
N THR A 389 20.97 -6.49 -20.14
CA THR A 389 20.35 -7.61 -19.43
C THR A 389 21.11 -7.89 -18.14
N TYR A 390 20.41 -7.95 -17.04
CA TYR A 390 20.92 -8.32 -15.73
C TYR A 390 20.39 -9.67 -15.29
N GLU A 391 21.22 -10.49 -14.69
CA GLU A 391 20.80 -11.75 -14.04
C GLU A 391 20.94 -11.57 -12.53
N LEU A 392 19.81 -11.54 -11.83
CA LEU A 392 19.75 -11.36 -10.38
C LEU A 392 19.26 -12.65 -9.72
N PHE A 393 19.97 -13.10 -8.71
CA PHE A 393 19.54 -14.23 -7.89
C PHE A 393 18.66 -13.70 -6.76
N VAL A 394 17.38 -14.09 -6.76
CA VAL A 394 16.41 -13.67 -5.73
C VAL A 394 16.87 -14.19 -4.36
N GLN A 395 17.13 -13.29 -3.44
CA GLN A 395 17.68 -13.55 -2.11
C GLN A 395 16.64 -13.26 -1.02
N LYS A 396 16.96 -13.70 0.20
CA LYS A 396 16.29 -13.20 1.40
C LYS A 396 16.54 -11.69 1.53
N PRO A 397 15.75 -10.99 2.35
CA PRO A 397 16.01 -9.59 2.68
C PRO A 397 17.45 -9.33 3.03
N ILE A 398 17.88 -8.10 2.75
CA ILE A 398 19.29 -7.69 2.89
C ILE A 398 19.78 -7.69 4.35
N ILE A 399 18.86 -7.80 5.32
CA ILE A 399 19.11 -7.87 6.76
C ILE A 399 18.47 -9.10 7.40
#